data_fc1f83dfdd9dc4bc0d17b193808a3f30
#
_entry.id   fc1f83dfdd9dc4bc0d17b193808a3f30
#
_cell.length_a   1.000
_cell.length_b   1.000
_cell.length_c   1.000
_cell.angle_alpha   90.00
_cell.angle_beta   90.00
_cell.angle_gamma   90.00
#
_symmetry.space_group_name_H-M   'P 1'
#
loop_
_entity.id
_entity.type
_entity.pdbx_description
1 polymer ?
#
loop_
_entity_poly.entity_id
_entity_poly.type
_entity_poly.pdbx_seq_one_letter_code
_entity_poly.pdbx_strand_id
1 'polypeptide(L)'
;MGISINAPGSVSSQASMTGTLSIRKSTNTFEQMAGVSSSGGTSKKQLNYNHRDISGQLLRAKKPQSASAALTRAKSKVSMLQRAAASGQYDSREVADALAHARRMVRCAQLKVRNLREEEREQQAAQKENSGKSQQKEHEVKRRVAQKERQLKQKVAIENTQEVLRQKKKKNEMAQKQQRHRSQERGKIAEADFKYIKSQL
;
A
#
# COMPACT_ATOMS: atom_id res chain seq x y z
N MET A 1 -2.80 -65.98 16.72
CA MET A 1 -2.55 -65.39 15.39
C MET A 1 -1.94 -64.00 15.60
N GLY A 2 -0.61 -63.94 15.40
CA GLY A 2 0.16 -62.73 15.65
C GLY A 2 0.12 -61.79 14.47
N ILE A 3 -0.04 -60.49 14.69
CA ILE A 3 0.10 -59.46 13.65
C ILE A 3 1.37 -58.67 13.97
N SER A 4 2.32 -58.79 13.04
CA SER A 4 3.63 -58.18 13.03
C SER A 4 3.50 -56.70 12.65
N ILE A 5 4.04 -55.77 13.48
CA ILE A 5 4.13 -54.36 13.15
C ILE A 5 5.53 -54.10 12.59
N ASN A 6 5.58 -53.69 11.36
CA ASN A 6 6.82 -53.35 10.65
C ASN A 6 6.98 -51.82 10.69
N ALA A 7 8.04 -51.33 11.29
CA ALA A 7 8.44 -49.93 11.29
C ALA A 7 9.40 -49.65 10.12
N PRO A 8 9.22 -48.60 9.33
CA PRO A 8 10.24 -48.18 8.37
C PRO A 8 11.16 -47.11 8.92
N GLY A 9 12.40 -47.31 8.59
CA GLY A 9 13.57 -46.61 9.06
C GLY A 9 13.67 -45.12 8.66
N SER A 10 14.38 -44.46 9.52
CA SER A 10 14.94 -43.15 9.38
C SER A 10 15.96 -43.06 8.25
N VAL A 11 15.79 -42.15 7.32
CA VAL A 11 16.84 -41.73 6.39
C VAL A 11 17.29 -40.33 6.73
N SER A 12 18.42 -40.27 7.40
CA SER A 12 19.22 -39.08 7.64
C SER A 12 19.91 -38.71 6.30
N SER A 13 19.60 -37.56 5.74
CA SER A 13 20.40 -36.93 4.70
C SER A 13 20.85 -35.55 5.14
N GLN A 14 22.05 -35.53 5.74
CA GLN A 14 22.82 -34.29 5.91
C GLN A 14 23.39 -33.90 4.55
N ALA A 15 22.97 -32.74 4.03
CA ALA A 15 23.66 -32.07 2.95
C ALA A 15 24.22 -30.75 3.48
N SER A 16 25.50 -30.80 3.85
CA SER A 16 26.34 -29.64 4.12
C SER A 16 26.60 -28.90 2.82
N MET A 17 26.05 -27.72 2.67
CA MET A 17 26.50 -26.76 1.66
C MET A 17 27.05 -25.52 2.34
N THR A 18 28.34 -25.51 2.55
CA THR A 18 29.14 -24.32 2.85
C THR A 18 29.32 -23.53 1.59
N GLY A 19 28.39 -22.59 1.34
CA GLY A 19 28.53 -21.57 0.33
C GLY A 19 29.11 -20.29 0.95
N THR A 20 30.43 -20.13 0.86
CA THR A 20 31.13 -18.89 1.19
C THR A 20 30.73 -17.81 0.20
N LEU A 21 29.78 -16.95 0.57
CA LEU A 21 29.48 -15.73 -0.15
C LEU A 21 30.60 -14.71 0.11
N SER A 22 31.52 -14.64 -0.83
CA SER A 22 32.52 -13.58 -0.90
C SER A 22 31.84 -12.26 -1.17
N ILE A 23 31.60 -11.48 -0.12
CA ILE A 23 31.17 -10.08 -0.25
C ILE A 23 32.36 -9.28 -0.74
N ARG A 24 32.41 -9.03 -2.05
CA ARG A 24 33.31 -8.01 -2.62
C ARG A 24 32.83 -6.64 -2.13
N LYS A 25 33.46 -6.13 -1.07
CA LYS A 25 33.43 -4.70 -0.75
C LYS A 25 34.08 -3.96 -1.89
N SER A 26 33.27 -3.39 -2.77
CA SER A 26 33.71 -2.33 -3.69
C SER A 26 33.94 -1.09 -2.82
N THR A 27 35.18 -0.91 -2.39
CA THR A 27 35.63 0.34 -1.78
C THR A 27 35.80 1.34 -2.92
N ASN A 28 34.87 2.27 -3.06
CA ASN A 28 35.02 3.44 -3.90
C ASN A 28 36.12 4.33 -3.32
N THR A 29 37.32 4.15 -3.81
CA THR A 29 38.53 4.90 -3.47
C THR A 29 38.47 6.39 -3.83
N PHE A 30 37.40 6.84 -4.48
CA PHE A 30 37.21 8.23 -4.86
C PHE A 30 36.62 9.12 -3.75
N GLU A 31 35.96 8.54 -2.74
CA GLU A 31 35.35 9.31 -1.63
C GLU A 31 36.33 9.74 -0.54
N GLN A 32 37.53 9.20 -0.54
CA GLN A 32 38.54 9.48 0.50
C GLN A 32 39.40 10.73 0.23
N MET A 33 39.32 11.33 -0.95
CA MET A 33 40.13 12.51 -1.29
C MET A 33 39.42 13.86 -1.30
N ALA A 34 38.11 13.88 -1.13
CA ALA A 34 37.37 15.15 -1.02
C ALA A 34 36.83 15.27 0.41
N GLY A 35 37.62 15.85 1.31
CA GLY A 35 37.17 16.31 2.62
C GLY A 35 36.18 17.49 2.51
N VAL A 36 35.11 17.32 1.72
CA VAL A 36 33.98 18.23 1.69
C VAL A 36 32.91 17.63 2.56
N SER A 37 32.77 18.15 3.76
CA SER A 37 31.56 17.99 4.57
C SER A 37 30.40 18.60 3.77
N SER A 38 29.93 17.91 2.74
CA SER A 38 28.62 18.19 2.21
C SER A 38 27.64 17.73 3.30
N SER A 39 27.01 18.68 3.95
CA SER A 39 25.73 18.48 4.65
C SER A 39 24.75 18.00 3.57
N GLY A 40 24.88 16.73 3.20
CA GLY A 40 24.10 16.08 2.19
C GLY A 40 22.69 16.02 2.67
N GLY A 41 21.87 16.94 2.21
CA GLY A 41 20.43 16.78 2.24
C GLY A 41 20.13 15.46 1.53
N THR A 42 20.00 14.36 2.30
CA THR A 42 19.64 13.04 1.77
C THR A 42 18.33 13.20 1.03
N SER A 43 18.39 13.18 -0.29
CA SER A 43 17.20 13.25 -1.12
C SER A 43 16.32 12.06 -0.74
N LYS A 44 15.18 12.36 -0.09
CA LYS A 44 14.24 11.34 0.35
C LYS A 44 13.75 10.54 -0.84
N LYS A 45 13.71 9.23 -0.70
CA LYS A 45 13.21 8.32 -1.74
C LYS A 45 11.72 8.57 -1.99
N GLN A 46 11.30 8.45 -3.23
CA GLN A 46 9.89 8.53 -3.60
C GLN A 46 9.16 7.26 -3.14
N LEU A 47 8.02 7.43 -2.47
CA LEU A 47 7.19 6.31 -2.02
C LEU A 47 6.40 5.73 -3.19
N ASN A 48 6.62 4.44 -3.50
CA ASN A 48 5.82 3.73 -4.50
C ASN A 48 4.58 3.10 -3.85
N TYR A 49 3.54 3.90 -3.67
CA TYR A 49 2.26 3.46 -3.12
C TYR A 49 1.13 3.60 -4.14
N ASN A 50 0.60 2.46 -4.62
CA ASN A 50 -0.55 2.43 -5.50
C ASN A 50 -1.85 2.23 -4.69
N HIS A 51 -2.65 3.29 -4.58
CA HIS A 51 -3.92 3.31 -3.84
C HIS A 51 -5.03 2.48 -4.51
N ARG A 52 -4.95 2.23 -5.84
CA ARG A 52 -5.97 1.49 -6.60
C ARG A 52 -5.82 -0.03 -6.51
N ASP A 53 -4.66 -0.52 -6.15
CA ASP A 53 -4.35 -1.96 -6.13
C ASP A 53 -5.28 -2.73 -5.18
N ILE A 54 -5.37 -2.32 -3.93
CA ILE A 54 -6.23 -2.98 -2.92
C ILE A 54 -7.71 -2.75 -3.22
N SER A 55 -8.10 -1.55 -3.60
CA SER A 55 -9.49 -1.21 -3.90
C SER A 55 -10.03 -2.01 -5.09
N GLY A 56 -9.22 -2.18 -6.16
CA GLY A 56 -9.57 -2.99 -7.32
C GLY A 56 -9.78 -4.47 -6.97
N GLN A 57 -8.90 -5.04 -6.13
CA GLN A 57 -9.04 -6.43 -5.67
C GLN A 57 -10.28 -6.61 -4.78
N LEU A 58 -10.52 -5.65 -3.89
CA LEU A 58 -11.67 -5.67 -2.99
C LEU A 58 -13.00 -5.61 -3.75
N LEU A 59 -13.10 -4.76 -4.76
CA LEU A 59 -14.31 -4.62 -5.57
C LEU A 59 -14.60 -5.87 -6.41
N ARG A 60 -13.56 -6.57 -6.89
CA ARG A 60 -13.69 -7.84 -7.65
C ARG A 60 -14.00 -9.04 -6.77
N ALA A 61 -13.77 -8.97 -5.47
CA ALA A 61 -14.00 -10.08 -4.57
C ALA A 61 -15.49 -10.39 -4.42
N LYS A 62 -15.91 -11.56 -4.93
CA LYS A 62 -17.30 -12.08 -4.86
C LYS A 62 -17.47 -13.20 -3.83
N LYS A 63 -16.38 -13.77 -3.32
CA LYS A 63 -16.39 -14.87 -2.34
C LYS A 63 -15.66 -14.44 -1.06
N PRO A 64 -16.02 -14.97 0.12
CA PRO A 64 -15.36 -14.63 1.38
C PRO A 64 -13.84 -14.87 1.35
N GLN A 65 -13.40 -15.95 0.69
CA GLN A 65 -11.98 -16.26 0.56
C GLN A 65 -11.22 -15.20 -0.24
N SER A 66 -11.76 -14.75 -1.37
CA SER A 66 -11.11 -13.70 -2.19
C SER A 66 -11.08 -12.34 -1.46
N ALA A 67 -12.12 -12.03 -0.69
CA ALA A 67 -12.15 -10.84 0.16
C ALA A 67 -11.14 -10.95 1.33
N SER A 68 -10.99 -12.15 1.92
CA SER A 68 -9.97 -12.41 2.95
C SER A 68 -8.54 -12.27 2.39
N ALA A 69 -8.29 -12.73 1.17
CA ALA A 69 -7.01 -12.52 0.50
C ALA A 69 -6.71 -11.03 0.28
N ALA A 70 -7.72 -10.25 -0.15
CA ALA A 70 -7.59 -8.80 -0.29
C ALA A 70 -7.32 -8.11 1.07
N LEU A 71 -7.96 -8.58 2.15
CA LEU A 71 -7.72 -8.10 3.52
C LEU A 71 -6.28 -8.38 3.97
N THR A 72 -5.77 -9.58 3.72
CA THR A 72 -4.38 -9.94 4.05
C THR A 72 -3.39 -9.05 3.31
N ARG A 73 -3.60 -8.80 2.03
CA ARG A 73 -2.78 -7.87 1.24
C ARG A 73 -2.85 -6.44 1.76
N ALA A 74 -4.05 -5.97 2.15
CA ALA A 74 -4.22 -4.66 2.76
C ALA A 74 -3.42 -4.52 4.07
N LYS A 75 -3.46 -5.54 4.94
CA LYS A 75 -2.66 -5.59 6.17
C LYS A 75 -1.16 -5.60 5.89
N SER A 76 -0.72 -6.38 4.91
CA SER A 76 0.68 -6.43 4.49
C SER A 76 1.18 -5.06 3.98
N LYS A 77 0.35 -4.33 3.21
CA LYS A 77 0.66 -2.95 2.80
C LYS A 77 0.79 -2.00 3.98
N VAL A 78 -0.07 -2.12 5.00
CA VAL A 78 0.06 -1.33 6.24
C VAL A 78 1.39 -1.61 6.93
N SER A 79 1.78 -2.89 7.10
CA SER A 79 3.06 -3.27 7.71
C SER A 79 4.26 -2.76 6.91
N MET A 80 4.18 -2.81 5.57
CA MET A 80 5.23 -2.27 4.71
C MET A 80 5.39 -0.75 4.88
N LEU A 81 4.27 -0.01 4.93
CA LEU A 81 4.28 1.44 5.13
C LEU A 81 4.76 1.83 6.54
N GLN A 82 4.46 1.02 7.57
CA GLN A 82 4.99 1.23 8.91
C GLN A 82 6.52 1.08 8.96
N ARG A 83 7.07 0.08 8.27
CA ARG A 83 8.52 -0.08 8.12
C ARG A 83 9.14 1.07 7.33
N ALA A 84 8.47 1.54 6.28
CA ALA A 84 8.89 2.71 5.52
C ALA A 84 8.91 3.98 6.39
N ALA A 85 7.92 4.15 7.27
CA ALA A 85 7.90 5.25 8.25
C ALA A 85 9.09 5.17 9.21
N ALA A 86 9.40 3.97 9.72
CA ALA A 86 10.50 3.76 10.67
C ALA A 86 11.88 3.93 10.03
N SER A 87 12.02 3.69 8.73
CA SER A 87 13.31 3.80 8.04
C SER A 87 13.80 5.23 7.83
N GLY A 88 12.94 6.24 7.95
CA GLY A 88 13.28 7.66 7.72
C GLY A 88 13.69 8.02 6.30
N GLN A 89 13.73 7.05 5.37
CA GLN A 89 14.21 7.24 3.99
C GLN A 89 13.20 7.97 3.09
N TYR A 90 11.93 8.03 3.48
CA TYR A 90 10.83 8.59 2.70
C TYR A 90 10.31 9.89 3.33
N ASP A 91 9.54 10.64 2.57
CA ASP A 91 8.84 11.80 3.12
C ASP A 91 7.82 11.35 4.20
N SER A 92 8.00 11.82 5.42
CA SER A 92 7.17 11.43 6.58
C SER A 92 5.68 11.72 6.35
N ARG A 93 5.36 12.83 5.68
CA ARG A 93 3.97 13.24 5.39
C ARG A 93 3.35 12.33 4.31
N GLU A 94 4.15 11.99 3.30
CA GLU A 94 3.69 11.09 2.24
C GLU A 94 3.39 9.68 2.79
N VAL A 95 4.30 9.16 3.63
CA VAL A 95 4.11 7.86 4.29
C VAL A 95 2.92 7.88 5.23
N ALA A 96 2.73 8.95 6.01
CA ALA A 96 1.59 9.08 6.93
C ALA A 96 0.25 9.08 6.17
N ASP A 97 0.14 9.80 5.06
CA ASP A 97 -1.07 9.82 4.23
C ASP A 97 -1.35 8.45 3.59
N ALA A 98 -0.32 7.80 3.03
CA ALA A 98 -0.42 6.46 2.47
C ALA A 98 -0.86 5.44 3.54
N LEU A 99 -0.29 5.52 4.74
CA LEU A 99 -0.64 4.68 5.87
C LEU A 99 -2.10 4.89 6.33
N ALA A 100 -2.54 6.15 6.40
CA ALA A 100 -3.93 6.48 6.72
C ALA A 100 -4.90 5.90 5.69
N HIS A 101 -4.59 6.02 4.38
CA HIS A 101 -5.37 5.42 3.31
C HIS A 101 -5.37 3.89 3.41
N ALA A 102 -4.21 3.25 3.58
CA ALA A 102 -4.11 1.79 3.70
C ALA A 102 -4.92 1.25 4.89
N ARG A 103 -4.92 1.94 6.05
CA ARG A 103 -5.74 1.57 7.20
C ARG A 103 -7.25 1.68 6.90
N ARG A 104 -7.68 2.69 6.14
CA ARG A 104 -9.08 2.80 5.69
C ARG A 104 -9.46 1.64 4.76
N MET A 105 -8.57 1.25 3.85
CA MET A 105 -8.78 0.08 2.99
C MET A 105 -8.86 -1.23 3.77
N VAL A 106 -8.09 -1.40 4.84
CA VAL A 106 -8.23 -2.56 5.76
C VAL A 106 -9.63 -2.60 6.35
N ARG A 107 -10.18 -1.48 6.83
CA ARG A 107 -11.56 -1.42 7.37
C ARG A 107 -12.60 -1.76 6.31
N CYS A 108 -12.46 -1.26 5.08
CA CYS A 108 -13.34 -1.62 3.97
C CYS A 108 -13.26 -3.12 3.63
N ALA A 109 -12.06 -3.69 3.65
CA ALA A 109 -11.86 -5.12 3.40
C ALA A 109 -12.47 -6.00 4.51
N GLN A 110 -12.34 -5.61 5.77
CA GLN A 110 -13.00 -6.30 6.89
C GLN A 110 -14.53 -6.28 6.75
N LEU A 111 -15.08 -5.12 6.37
CA LEU A 111 -16.52 -5.00 6.13
C LEU A 111 -16.97 -5.91 4.98
N LYS A 112 -16.21 -5.97 3.87
CA LYS A 112 -16.52 -6.85 2.73
C LYS A 112 -16.52 -8.33 3.13
N VAL A 113 -15.49 -8.76 3.88
CA VAL A 113 -15.40 -10.15 4.37
C VAL A 113 -16.62 -10.49 5.24
N ARG A 114 -16.99 -9.60 6.15
CA ARG A 114 -18.16 -9.80 7.02
C ARG A 114 -19.44 -9.90 6.21
N ASN A 115 -19.66 -8.97 5.27
CA ASN A 115 -20.87 -8.97 4.44
C ASN A 115 -20.99 -10.25 3.60
N LEU A 116 -19.90 -10.73 2.99
CA LEU A 116 -19.92 -11.94 2.18
C LEU A 116 -20.10 -13.21 3.01
N ARG A 117 -19.56 -13.27 4.24
CA ARG A 117 -19.81 -14.39 5.16
C ARG A 117 -21.25 -14.43 5.65
N GLU A 118 -21.82 -13.26 5.92
CA GLU A 118 -23.23 -13.13 6.32
C GLU A 118 -24.14 -13.58 5.16
N GLU A 119 -23.86 -13.12 3.94
CA GLU A 119 -24.56 -13.55 2.72
C GLU A 119 -24.50 -15.06 2.53
N GLU A 120 -23.34 -15.68 2.67
CA GLU A 120 -23.15 -17.12 2.53
C GLU A 120 -23.97 -17.88 3.58
N ARG A 121 -24.01 -17.41 4.85
CA ARG A 121 -24.83 -17.99 5.89
C ARG A 121 -26.34 -17.87 5.61
N GLU A 122 -26.77 -16.70 5.14
CA GLU A 122 -28.18 -16.46 4.78
C GLU A 122 -28.60 -17.33 3.61
N GLN A 123 -27.73 -17.51 2.59
CA GLN A 123 -27.98 -18.43 1.46
C GLN A 123 -28.06 -19.88 1.90
N GLN A 124 -27.15 -20.35 2.77
CA GLN A 124 -27.19 -21.70 3.32
C GLN A 124 -28.44 -21.95 4.17
N ALA A 125 -28.87 -20.96 4.97
CA ALA A 125 -30.09 -21.06 5.77
C ALA A 125 -31.35 -21.15 4.87
N ALA A 126 -31.41 -20.32 3.81
CA ALA A 126 -32.51 -20.34 2.86
C ALA A 126 -32.61 -21.66 2.08
N GLN A 127 -31.46 -22.31 1.77
CA GLN A 127 -31.43 -23.62 1.11
C GLN A 127 -31.93 -24.76 2.03
N LYS A 128 -31.78 -24.62 3.34
CA LYS A 128 -32.26 -25.63 4.32
C LYS A 128 -33.78 -25.55 4.59
N GLU A 129 -34.35 -24.37 4.38
CA GLU A 129 -35.80 -24.18 4.51
C GLU A 129 -36.52 -24.60 3.23
N ASN A 130 -36.85 -25.87 3.10
CA ASN A 130 -37.46 -26.50 1.91
C ASN A 130 -38.97 -26.19 1.84
N SER A 131 -39.41 -24.93 1.68
CA SER A 131 -40.82 -24.57 1.53
C SER A 131 -41.03 -23.28 0.73
N GLY A 132 -42.23 -23.10 0.16
CA GLY A 132 -42.61 -22.01 -0.76
C GLY A 132 -42.43 -20.58 -0.27
N LYS A 133 -42.04 -20.36 0.99
CA LYS A 133 -41.55 -19.08 1.53
C LYS A 133 -40.08 -18.79 1.18
N SER A 134 -39.38 -19.76 0.65
CA SER A 134 -37.93 -19.65 0.31
C SER A 134 -37.66 -18.60 -0.77
N GLN A 135 -38.49 -18.52 -1.80
CA GLN A 135 -38.27 -17.57 -2.91
C GLN A 135 -38.36 -16.10 -2.50
N GLN A 136 -39.30 -15.76 -1.65
CA GLN A 136 -39.45 -14.38 -1.12
C GLN A 136 -38.26 -14.02 -0.24
N LYS A 137 -37.82 -14.90 0.65
CA LYS A 137 -36.65 -14.70 1.51
C LYS A 137 -35.37 -14.57 0.67
N GLU A 138 -35.18 -15.41 -0.35
CA GLU A 138 -34.04 -15.35 -1.26
C GLU A 138 -33.98 -13.99 -2.00
N HIS A 139 -35.13 -13.51 -2.49
CA HIS A 139 -35.20 -12.20 -3.16
C HIS A 139 -34.88 -11.04 -2.21
N GLU A 140 -35.34 -11.11 -0.96
CA GLU A 140 -35.04 -10.11 0.06
C GLU A 140 -33.52 -10.13 0.41
N VAL A 141 -32.93 -11.31 0.61
CA VAL A 141 -31.48 -11.46 0.83
C VAL A 141 -30.69 -10.85 -0.34
N LYS A 142 -31.05 -11.17 -1.59
CA LYS A 142 -30.41 -10.59 -2.78
C LYS A 142 -30.50 -9.05 -2.79
N ARG A 143 -31.66 -8.47 -2.45
CA ARG A 143 -31.83 -7.01 -2.36
C ARG A 143 -30.92 -6.40 -1.28
N ARG A 144 -30.87 -7.02 -0.09
CA ARG A 144 -30.06 -6.57 1.04
C ARG A 144 -28.57 -6.63 0.73
N VAL A 145 -28.12 -7.71 0.09
CA VAL A 145 -26.74 -7.87 -0.39
C VAL A 145 -26.38 -6.81 -1.44
N ALA A 146 -27.23 -6.61 -2.43
CA ALA A 146 -27.00 -5.58 -3.45
C ALA A 146 -26.91 -4.17 -2.85
N GLN A 147 -27.70 -3.88 -1.83
CA GLN A 147 -27.63 -2.61 -1.10
C GLN A 147 -26.29 -2.47 -0.34
N LYS A 148 -25.89 -3.51 0.42
CA LYS A 148 -24.60 -3.52 1.15
C LYS A 148 -23.42 -3.38 0.18
N GLU A 149 -23.49 -4.01 -0.98
CA GLU A 149 -22.46 -3.91 -2.00
C GLU A 149 -22.37 -2.51 -2.62
N ARG A 150 -23.52 -1.86 -2.90
CA ARG A 150 -23.57 -0.46 -3.38
C ARG A 150 -22.94 0.48 -2.36
N GLN A 151 -23.30 0.35 -1.08
CA GLN A 151 -22.71 1.17 -0.01
C GLN A 151 -21.20 0.98 0.09
N LEU A 152 -20.72 -0.27 -0.02
CA LEU A 152 -19.29 -0.54 0.01
C LEU A 152 -18.58 0.07 -1.21
N LYS A 153 -19.14 -0.06 -2.42
CA LYS A 153 -18.60 0.56 -3.64
C LYS A 153 -18.49 2.07 -3.49
N GLN A 154 -19.53 2.71 -2.94
CA GLN A 154 -19.51 4.16 -2.67
C GLN A 154 -18.41 4.53 -1.66
N LYS A 155 -18.28 3.80 -0.55
CA LYS A 155 -17.20 4.06 0.44
C LYS A 155 -15.82 3.94 -0.19
N VAL A 156 -15.57 2.88 -0.95
CA VAL A 156 -14.29 2.68 -1.62
C VAL A 156 -14.03 3.77 -2.67
N ALA A 157 -15.06 4.18 -3.42
CA ALA A 157 -14.95 5.25 -4.40
C ALA A 157 -14.61 6.60 -3.74
N ILE A 158 -15.27 6.95 -2.64
CA ILE A 158 -15.01 8.17 -1.87
C ILE A 158 -13.56 8.17 -1.38
N GLU A 159 -13.10 7.08 -0.78
CA GLU A 159 -11.73 6.99 -0.27
C GLU A 159 -10.67 7.13 -1.39
N ASN A 160 -10.92 6.50 -2.53
CA ASN A 160 -10.02 6.63 -3.69
C ASN A 160 -10.03 8.06 -4.26
N THR A 161 -11.20 8.69 -4.34
CA THR A 161 -11.33 10.08 -4.84
C THR A 161 -10.62 11.06 -3.91
N GLN A 162 -10.78 10.91 -2.60
CA GLN A 162 -10.08 11.74 -1.62
C GLN A 162 -8.56 11.61 -1.76
N GLU A 163 -8.07 10.37 -1.97
CA GLU A 163 -6.64 10.16 -2.15
C GLU A 163 -6.11 10.79 -3.43
N VAL A 164 -6.84 10.67 -4.54
CA VAL A 164 -6.50 11.34 -5.82
C VAL A 164 -6.46 12.85 -5.65
N LEU A 165 -7.43 13.44 -4.96
CA LEU A 165 -7.48 14.88 -4.70
C LEU A 165 -6.29 15.34 -3.85
N ARG A 166 -5.92 14.57 -2.82
CA ARG A 166 -4.72 14.85 -2.01
C ARG A 166 -3.45 14.83 -2.84
N GLN A 167 -3.28 13.80 -3.69
CA GLN A 167 -2.11 13.71 -4.57
C GLN A 167 -2.07 14.88 -5.56
N LYS A 168 -3.21 15.28 -6.12
CA LYS A 168 -3.31 16.44 -7.01
C LYS A 168 -2.93 17.74 -6.31
N LYS A 169 -3.44 17.93 -5.07
CA LYS A 169 -3.10 19.10 -4.25
C LYS A 169 -1.59 19.16 -3.96
N LYS A 170 -0.98 18.04 -3.57
CA LYS A 170 0.48 17.95 -3.34
C LYS A 170 1.29 18.30 -4.59
N LYS A 171 0.90 17.76 -5.77
CA LYS A 171 1.57 18.11 -7.03
C LYS A 171 1.49 19.60 -7.33
N ASN A 172 0.32 20.20 -7.13
CA ASN A 172 0.12 21.64 -7.35
C ASN A 172 0.96 22.47 -6.34
N GLU A 173 0.99 22.09 -5.07
CA GLU A 173 1.81 22.74 -4.04
C GLU A 173 3.31 22.67 -4.40
N MET A 174 3.77 21.51 -4.87
CA MET A 174 5.16 21.33 -5.30
C MET A 174 5.49 22.17 -6.54
N ALA A 175 4.61 22.17 -7.53
CA ALA A 175 4.77 23.01 -8.72
C ALA A 175 4.81 24.50 -8.36
N GLN A 176 3.94 24.95 -7.45
CA GLN A 176 3.92 26.34 -6.98
C GLN A 176 5.21 26.70 -6.20
N LYS A 177 5.71 25.79 -5.36
CA LYS A 177 6.99 26.00 -4.66
C LYS A 177 8.15 26.11 -5.65
N GLN A 178 8.21 25.23 -6.65
CA GLN A 178 9.24 25.32 -7.70
C GLN A 178 9.15 26.62 -8.48
N GLN A 179 7.93 27.07 -8.80
CA GLN A 179 7.73 28.35 -9.50
C GLN A 179 8.22 29.53 -8.68
N ARG A 180 7.88 29.57 -7.37
CA ARG A 180 8.37 30.60 -6.43
C ARG A 180 9.89 30.59 -6.33
N HIS A 181 10.50 29.39 -6.21
CA HIS A 181 11.96 29.27 -6.14
C HIS A 181 12.63 29.81 -7.40
N ARG A 182 12.14 29.41 -8.59
CA ARG A 182 12.64 29.94 -9.88
C ARG A 182 12.48 31.46 -10.00
N SER A 183 11.36 32.01 -9.52
CA SER A 183 11.15 33.47 -9.53
C SER A 183 12.12 34.17 -8.61
N GLN A 184 12.39 33.62 -7.42
CA GLN A 184 13.38 34.17 -6.50
C GLN A 184 14.82 34.10 -7.07
N GLU A 185 15.18 32.99 -7.72
CA GLU A 185 16.49 32.85 -8.35
C GLU A 185 16.68 33.88 -9.48
N ARG A 186 15.65 34.05 -10.32
CA ARG A 186 15.67 35.07 -11.38
C ARG A 186 15.82 36.49 -10.81
N GLY A 187 15.12 36.77 -9.71
CA GLY A 187 15.25 38.06 -9.03
C GLY A 187 16.66 38.30 -8.49
N LYS A 188 17.30 37.27 -7.91
CA LYS A 188 18.68 37.36 -7.41
C LYS A 188 19.70 37.59 -8.54
N ILE A 189 19.51 36.91 -9.68
CA ILE A 189 20.37 37.09 -10.85
C ILE A 189 20.23 38.52 -11.39
N ALA A 190 19.01 39.01 -11.59
CA ALA A 190 18.75 40.37 -12.04
C ALA A 190 19.33 41.43 -11.09
N GLU A 191 19.27 41.21 -9.77
CA GLU A 191 19.88 42.11 -8.79
C GLU A 191 21.39 42.08 -8.83
N ALA A 192 22.02 40.90 -9.07
CA ALA A 192 23.45 40.77 -9.23
C ALA A 192 23.94 41.49 -10.51
N ASP A 193 23.21 41.29 -11.61
CA ASP A 193 23.51 41.95 -12.90
C ASP A 193 23.42 43.48 -12.77
N PHE A 194 22.39 43.98 -12.08
CA PHE A 194 22.21 45.39 -11.81
C PHE A 194 23.38 45.98 -10.95
N LYS A 195 23.80 45.25 -9.91
CA LYS A 195 24.95 45.64 -9.10
C LYS A 195 26.25 45.68 -9.90
N TYR A 196 26.45 44.70 -10.80
CA TYR A 196 27.60 44.62 -11.68
C TYR A 196 27.66 45.83 -12.64
N ILE A 197 26.54 46.14 -13.30
CA ILE A 197 26.44 47.29 -14.22
C ILE A 197 26.73 48.58 -13.45
N LYS A 198 26.19 48.79 -12.25
CA LYS A 198 26.40 49.96 -11.44
C LYS A 198 27.86 50.14 -10.97
N SER A 199 28.61 49.04 -10.86
CA SER A 199 30.03 49.11 -10.45
C SER A 199 30.94 49.46 -11.58
N GLN A 200 30.46 49.47 -12.83
CA GLN A 200 31.22 49.82 -14.06
C GLN A 200 31.02 51.27 -14.49
N LEU A 201 30.08 51.99 -13.89
CA LEU A 201 29.80 53.39 -14.09
C LEU A 201 30.46 54.27 -12.99
#